data_a86601c781a871c4b16a088eebae576c
#
_entry.id   a86601c781a871c4b16a088eebae576c
#
_cell.length_a   1.000
_cell.length_b   1.000
_cell.length_c   1.000
_cell.angle_alpha   90.00
_cell.angle_beta   90.00
_cell.angle_gamma   90.00
#
_symmetry.space_group_name_H-M   'P 1'
#
loop_
_entity.id
_entity.type
_entity.pdbx_description
1 polymer ?
#
loop_
_entity_poly.entity_id
_entity_poly.type
_entity_poly.pdbx_seq_one_letter_code
_entity_poly.pdbx_strand_id
1 'polypeptide(L)'
;MPTENLVQIFLTSVVQGITEFLPISSTGHISFLNELFNWNDSKLILMVSAHFGTLFAVIYYFWNDVKKYFFRGLISLFEKKKTINSKIFTNIFYSTIPIIIFGSIIIFSPIEIIYNKWTIISATIFFAIILFISDKSKIKKKIIDL
;
A
#
# COMPACT_ATOMS: atom_id res chain seq x y z
N MET A 1 -16.21 -20.41 18.00
CA MET A 1 -15.72 -19.03 17.79
C MET A 1 -16.84 -18.11 18.22
N PRO A 2 -16.65 -17.12 19.07
CA PRO A 2 -17.71 -16.20 19.43
C PRO A 2 -18.16 -15.43 18.16
N THR A 3 -19.47 -15.21 18.05
CA THR A 3 -20.11 -14.53 16.91
C THR A 3 -19.56 -13.10 16.67
N GLU A 4 -19.05 -12.47 17.72
CA GLU A 4 -18.38 -11.18 17.67
C GLU A 4 -17.17 -11.17 16.74
N ASN A 5 -16.40 -12.26 16.67
CA ASN A 5 -15.25 -12.35 15.78
C ASN A 5 -15.64 -12.40 14.30
N LEU A 6 -16.77 -13.00 13.94
CA LEU A 6 -17.23 -13.05 12.54
C LEU A 6 -17.71 -11.68 12.04
N VAL A 7 -18.43 -10.94 12.87
CA VAL A 7 -18.86 -9.58 12.53
C VAL A 7 -17.66 -8.66 12.39
N GLN A 8 -16.70 -8.77 13.28
CA GLN A 8 -15.45 -8.01 13.21
C GLN A 8 -14.68 -8.30 11.92
N ILE A 9 -14.49 -9.59 11.59
CA ILE A 9 -13.81 -10.01 10.35
C ILE A 9 -14.55 -9.45 9.13
N PHE A 10 -15.86 -9.60 9.08
CA PHE A 10 -16.68 -9.14 7.96
C PHE A 10 -16.58 -7.63 7.77
N LEU A 11 -16.83 -6.84 8.82
CA LEU A 11 -16.78 -5.38 8.73
C LEU A 11 -15.38 -4.87 8.39
N THR A 12 -14.34 -5.43 9.01
CA THR A 12 -12.96 -5.07 8.69
C THR A 12 -12.63 -5.37 7.24
N SER A 13 -13.05 -6.53 6.71
CA SER A 13 -12.79 -6.92 5.32
C SER A 13 -13.52 -6.03 4.32
N VAL A 14 -14.78 -5.66 4.61
CA VAL A 14 -15.56 -4.76 3.76
C VAL A 14 -14.94 -3.37 3.72
N VAL A 15 -14.62 -2.81 4.89
CA VAL A 15 -14.00 -1.48 4.98
C VAL A 15 -12.63 -1.49 4.30
N GLN A 16 -11.80 -2.50 4.54
CA GLN A 16 -10.51 -2.65 3.86
C GLN A 16 -10.69 -2.71 2.34
N GLY A 17 -11.60 -3.56 1.85
CA GLY A 17 -11.84 -3.73 0.41
C GLY A 17 -12.30 -2.45 -0.30
N ILE A 18 -13.03 -1.57 0.39
CA ILE A 18 -13.48 -0.29 -0.17
C ILE A 18 -12.38 0.77 -0.06
N THR A 19 -11.76 0.89 1.12
CA THR A 19 -10.87 2.01 1.43
C THR A 19 -9.45 1.82 0.91
N GLU A 20 -9.01 0.60 0.62
CA GLU A 20 -7.66 0.32 0.11
C GLU A 20 -7.43 0.92 -1.28
N PHE A 21 -8.47 0.99 -2.11
CA PHE A 21 -8.38 1.54 -3.47
C PHE A 21 -8.65 3.04 -3.53
N LEU A 22 -9.04 3.63 -2.42
CA LEU A 22 -9.28 5.07 -2.31
C LEU A 22 -8.10 5.74 -1.59
N PRO A 23 -7.74 6.98 -1.94
CA PRO A 23 -6.65 7.69 -1.27
C PRO A 23 -7.07 8.26 0.10
N ILE A 24 -7.64 7.42 0.98
CA ILE A 24 -8.27 7.82 2.26
C ILE A 24 -7.76 7.06 3.50
N SER A 25 -6.65 6.31 3.39
CA SER A 25 -6.05 5.51 4.46
C SER A 25 -6.98 4.42 5.03
N SER A 26 -6.89 3.21 4.47
CA SER A 26 -7.63 2.02 4.95
C SER A 26 -7.31 1.70 6.42
N THR A 27 -6.04 1.80 6.80
CA THR A 27 -5.58 1.60 8.19
C THR A 27 -6.25 2.55 9.17
N GLY A 28 -6.45 3.81 8.79
CA GLY A 28 -7.16 4.80 9.61
C GLY A 28 -8.62 4.41 9.85
N HIS A 29 -9.31 3.95 8.81
CA HIS A 29 -10.71 3.53 8.90
C HIS A 29 -10.87 2.26 9.75
N ILE A 30 -9.98 1.27 9.60
CA ILE A 30 -9.98 0.05 10.42
C ILE A 30 -9.69 0.39 11.89
N SER A 31 -8.74 1.29 12.14
CA SER A 31 -8.43 1.73 13.50
C SER A 31 -9.62 2.42 14.15
N PHE A 32 -10.33 3.26 13.40
CA PHE A 32 -11.56 3.91 13.88
C PHE A 32 -12.67 2.89 14.20
N LEU A 33 -12.87 1.88 13.33
CA LEU A 33 -13.82 0.80 13.61
C LEU A 33 -13.46 0.05 14.89
N ASN A 34 -12.19 -0.31 15.06
CA ASN A 34 -11.71 -1.00 16.24
C ASN A 34 -11.96 -0.20 17.54
N GLU A 35 -11.79 1.13 17.47
CA GLU A 35 -12.06 2.01 18.59
C GLU A 35 -13.56 2.16 18.86
N LEU A 36 -14.37 2.32 17.81
CA LEU A 36 -15.83 2.47 17.92
C LEU A 36 -16.51 1.25 18.58
N PHE A 37 -16.07 0.05 18.22
CA PHE A 37 -16.63 -1.20 18.72
C PHE A 37 -15.85 -1.80 19.90
N ASN A 38 -14.81 -1.12 20.40
CA ASN A 38 -13.90 -1.61 21.46
C ASN A 38 -13.26 -2.97 21.15
N TRP A 39 -12.94 -3.23 19.89
CA TRP A 39 -12.30 -4.45 19.45
C TRP A 39 -10.78 -4.38 19.72
N ASN A 40 -10.38 -4.77 20.93
CA ASN A 40 -8.97 -4.65 21.33
C ASN A 40 -8.12 -5.88 21.00
N ASP A 41 -8.76 -7.05 20.92
CA ASP A 41 -8.07 -8.29 20.64
C ASP A 41 -7.91 -8.53 19.13
N SER A 42 -6.73 -8.99 18.72
CA SER A 42 -6.43 -9.39 17.33
C SER A 42 -6.35 -8.28 16.28
N LYS A 43 -6.26 -7.00 16.68
CA LYS A 43 -6.20 -5.85 15.73
C LYS A 43 -5.17 -6.03 14.62
N LEU A 44 -3.93 -6.38 14.97
CA LEU A 44 -2.81 -6.48 14.02
C LEU A 44 -3.02 -7.65 13.04
N ILE A 45 -3.40 -8.81 13.54
CA ILE A 45 -3.59 -10.01 12.72
C ILE A 45 -4.71 -9.79 11.70
N LEU A 46 -5.84 -9.23 12.12
CA LEU A 46 -6.96 -8.91 11.25
C LEU A 46 -6.60 -7.88 10.19
N MET A 47 -5.89 -6.83 10.58
CA MET A 47 -5.44 -5.78 9.68
C MET A 47 -4.48 -6.34 8.61
N VAL A 48 -3.48 -7.12 9.01
CA VAL A 48 -2.54 -7.77 8.09
C VAL A 48 -3.26 -8.74 7.17
N SER A 49 -4.17 -9.58 7.70
CA SER A 49 -4.94 -10.53 6.89
C SER A 49 -5.83 -9.84 5.85
N ALA A 50 -6.46 -8.73 6.22
CA ALA A 50 -7.28 -7.95 5.31
C ALA A 50 -6.47 -7.31 4.18
N HIS A 51 -5.26 -6.79 4.47
CA HIS A 51 -4.33 -6.30 3.44
C HIS A 51 -3.83 -7.43 2.52
N PHE A 52 -3.59 -8.63 3.07
CA PHE A 52 -3.27 -9.80 2.25
C PHE A 52 -4.41 -10.14 1.29
N GLY A 53 -5.66 -10.10 1.76
CA GLY A 53 -6.84 -10.32 0.92
C GLY A 53 -6.94 -9.33 -0.25
N THR A 54 -6.76 -8.04 0.02
CA THR A 54 -6.76 -7.01 -1.03
C THR A 54 -5.57 -7.14 -1.99
N LEU A 55 -4.39 -7.53 -1.51
CA LEU A 55 -3.23 -7.82 -2.35
C LEU A 55 -3.53 -8.95 -3.35
N PHE A 56 -4.12 -10.06 -2.90
CA PHE A 56 -4.52 -11.14 -3.80
C PHE A 56 -5.57 -10.69 -4.81
N ALA A 57 -6.54 -9.90 -4.41
CA ALA A 57 -7.55 -9.35 -5.31
C ALA A 57 -6.94 -8.48 -6.42
N VAL A 58 -5.99 -7.62 -6.06
CA VAL A 58 -5.24 -6.78 -7.02
C VAL A 58 -4.41 -7.63 -7.98
N ILE A 59 -3.64 -8.59 -7.47
CA ILE A 59 -2.84 -9.49 -8.31
C ILE A 59 -3.74 -10.26 -9.27
N TYR A 60 -4.90 -10.75 -8.81
CA TYR A 60 -5.85 -11.46 -9.64
C TYR A 60 -6.43 -10.56 -10.74
N TYR A 61 -6.88 -9.36 -10.38
CA TYR A 61 -7.46 -8.41 -11.33
C TYR A 61 -6.45 -7.97 -12.40
N PHE A 62 -5.23 -7.63 -11.98
CA PHE A 62 -4.16 -7.18 -12.88
C PHE A 62 -3.23 -8.31 -13.34
N TRP A 63 -3.69 -9.56 -13.31
CA TRP A 63 -2.84 -10.72 -13.59
C TRP A 63 -2.11 -10.65 -14.95
N ASN A 64 -2.75 -10.10 -15.97
CA ASN A 64 -2.13 -9.93 -17.28
C ASN A 64 -1.01 -8.89 -17.27
N ASP A 65 -1.18 -7.81 -16.52
CA ASP A 65 -0.15 -6.78 -16.35
C ASP A 65 1.00 -7.29 -15.49
N VAL A 66 0.71 -8.05 -14.44
CA VAL A 66 1.74 -8.72 -13.62
C VAL A 66 2.56 -9.67 -14.49
N LYS A 67 1.92 -10.52 -15.31
CA LYS A 67 2.66 -11.39 -16.24
C LYS A 67 3.52 -10.60 -17.22
N LYS A 68 2.98 -9.51 -17.76
CA LYS A 68 3.65 -8.71 -18.79
C LYS A 68 4.80 -7.89 -18.23
N TYR A 69 4.58 -7.16 -17.14
CA TYR A 69 5.56 -6.19 -16.65
C TYR A 69 6.50 -6.79 -15.62
N PHE A 70 6.03 -7.70 -14.77
CA PHE A 70 6.88 -8.34 -13.78
C PHE A 70 7.63 -9.53 -14.37
N PHE A 71 6.94 -10.60 -14.79
CA PHE A 71 7.63 -11.82 -15.24
C PHE A 71 8.39 -11.63 -16.55
N ARG A 72 7.74 -11.09 -17.59
CA ARG A 72 8.44 -10.86 -18.87
C ARG A 72 9.47 -9.73 -18.76
N GLY A 73 9.23 -8.72 -17.93
CA GLY A 73 10.19 -7.67 -17.64
C GLY A 73 11.47 -8.25 -17.03
N LEU A 74 11.33 -9.10 -16.01
CA LEU A 74 12.43 -9.80 -15.35
C LEU A 74 13.20 -10.70 -16.34
N ILE A 75 12.50 -11.53 -17.13
CA ILE A 75 13.12 -12.40 -18.14
C ILE A 75 13.91 -11.56 -19.16
N SER A 76 13.34 -10.45 -19.64
CA SER A 76 14.02 -9.57 -20.59
C SER A 76 15.30 -8.95 -20.03
N LEU A 77 15.39 -8.73 -18.72
CA LEU A 77 16.61 -8.27 -18.06
C LEU A 77 17.70 -9.36 -18.09
N PHE A 78 17.34 -10.60 -17.79
CA PHE A 78 18.29 -11.73 -17.86
C PHE A 78 18.79 -11.95 -19.29
N GLU A 79 17.93 -11.78 -20.28
CA GLU A 79 18.31 -11.88 -21.71
C GLU A 79 19.05 -10.63 -22.22
N LYS A 80 19.29 -9.63 -21.35
CA LYS A 80 19.89 -8.33 -21.70
C LYS A 80 19.16 -7.60 -22.85
N LYS A 81 17.88 -7.87 -23.04
CA LYS A 81 17.02 -7.21 -24.03
C LYS A 81 16.40 -5.95 -23.43
N LYS A 82 16.68 -4.79 -24.05
CA LYS A 82 16.05 -3.52 -23.68
C LYS A 82 14.64 -3.43 -24.27
N THR A 83 13.66 -3.99 -23.55
CA THR A 83 12.23 -3.92 -23.90
C THR A 83 11.51 -2.90 -23.04
N ILE A 84 10.33 -2.45 -23.46
CA ILE A 84 9.45 -1.61 -22.63
C ILE A 84 9.15 -2.31 -21.29
N ASN A 85 8.95 -3.63 -21.33
CA ASN A 85 8.65 -4.41 -20.14
C ASN A 85 9.82 -4.42 -19.15
N SER A 86 11.07 -4.58 -19.63
CA SER A 86 12.26 -4.50 -18.76
C SER A 86 12.45 -3.11 -18.17
N LYS A 87 12.13 -2.06 -18.92
CA LYS A 87 12.23 -0.67 -18.45
C LYS A 87 11.20 -0.42 -17.33
N ILE A 88 9.95 -0.83 -17.52
CA ILE A 88 8.90 -0.69 -16.51
C ILE A 88 9.25 -1.48 -15.23
N PHE A 89 9.69 -2.74 -15.38
CA PHE A 89 10.14 -3.55 -14.25
C PHE A 89 11.27 -2.86 -13.47
N THR A 90 12.29 -2.38 -14.18
CA THR A 90 13.43 -1.69 -13.58
C THR A 90 13.01 -0.43 -12.83
N ASN A 91 12.11 0.37 -13.42
CA ASN A 91 11.58 1.57 -12.76
C ASN A 91 10.82 1.23 -11.48
N ILE A 92 9.95 0.21 -11.51
CA ILE A 92 9.23 -0.26 -10.31
C ILE A 92 10.22 -0.72 -9.25
N PHE A 93 11.21 -1.53 -9.63
CA PHE A 93 12.21 -2.05 -8.71
C PHE A 93 12.99 -0.93 -8.02
N TYR A 94 13.53 0.01 -8.77
CA TYR A 94 14.27 1.14 -8.20
C TYR A 94 13.40 2.07 -7.36
N SER A 95 12.12 2.28 -7.73
CA SER A 95 11.18 3.08 -6.95
C SER A 95 10.81 2.42 -5.61
N THR A 96 10.94 1.10 -5.50
CA THR A 96 10.64 0.37 -4.27
C THR A 96 11.79 0.40 -3.27
N ILE A 97 13.04 0.56 -3.74
CA ILE A 97 14.24 0.56 -2.86
C ILE A 97 14.16 1.61 -1.74
N PRO A 98 13.84 2.89 -2.00
CA PRO A 98 13.74 3.88 -0.94
C PRO A 98 12.72 3.50 0.13
N ILE A 99 11.57 2.96 -0.27
CA ILE A 99 10.50 2.56 0.67
C ILE A 99 10.98 1.43 1.58
N ILE A 100 11.70 0.44 1.02
CA ILE A 100 12.27 -0.67 1.81
C ILE A 100 13.30 -0.14 2.80
N ILE A 101 14.21 0.74 2.37
CA ILE A 101 15.27 1.30 3.24
C ILE A 101 14.64 2.09 4.38
N PHE A 102 13.78 3.07 4.07
CA PHE A 102 13.17 3.90 5.10
C PHE A 102 12.22 3.11 6.00
N GLY A 103 11.43 2.18 5.45
CA GLY A 103 10.57 1.30 6.23
C GLY A 103 11.36 0.42 7.19
N SER A 104 12.48 -0.15 6.74
CA SER A 104 13.36 -0.95 7.61
C SER A 104 13.96 -0.09 8.73
N ILE A 105 14.44 1.11 8.43
CA ILE A 105 14.98 2.02 9.45
C ILE A 105 13.92 2.33 10.51
N ILE A 106 12.67 2.57 10.10
CA ILE A 106 11.56 2.85 11.03
C ILE A 106 11.26 1.63 11.91
N ILE A 107 11.19 0.43 11.35
CA ILE A 107 10.87 -0.80 12.10
C ILE A 107 11.95 -1.12 13.15
N PHE A 108 13.22 -0.95 12.79
CA PHE A 108 14.34 -1.24 13.70
C PHE A 108 14.72 -0.07 14.62
N SER A 109 14.06 1.06 14.48
CA SER A 109 14.33 2.27 15.28
C SER A 109 13.40 2.30 16.49
N PRO A 110 13.91 2.48 17.73
CA PRO A 110 13.09 2.59 18.94
C PRO A 110 12.43 3.97 19.05
N ILE A 111 12.05 4.59 17.95
CA ILE A 111 11.54 5.96 17.94
C ILE A 111 10.04 5.93 18.24
N GLU A 112 9.67 6.04 19.52
CA GLU A 112 8.27 6.16 19.97
C GLU A 112 7.55 7.36 19.35
N ILE A 113 8.27 8.40 18.94
CA ILE A 113 7.74 9.61 18.30
C ILE A 113 6.97 9.28 17.01
N ILE A 114 7.40 8.26 16.26
CA ILE A 114 6.76 7.88 14.98
C ILE A 114 5.36 7.30 15.21
N TYR A 115 5.14 6.66 16.35
CA TYR A 115 3.85 6.07 16.72
C TYR A 115 2.91 7.06 17.43
N ASN A 116 3.35 8.30 17.64
CA ASN A 116 2.49 9.32 18.23
C ASN A 116 1.42 9.75 17.21
N LYS A 117 0.15 9.77 17.65
CA LYS A 117 -0.97 10.21 16.83
C LYS A 117 -0.79 11.58 16.18
N TRP A 118 -0.16 12.52 16.87
CA TRP A 118 0.11 13.86 16.34
C TRP A 118 1.13 13.84 15.20
N THR A 119 2.15 13.00 15.30
CA THR A 119 3.14 12.80 14.23
C THR A 119 2.47 12.22 12.98
N ILE A 120 1.59 11.23 13.15
CA ILE A 120 0.84 10.62 12.04
C ILE A 120 -0.08 11.66 11.38
N ILE A 121 -0.83 12.43 12.17
CA ILE A 121 -1.73 13.46 11.65
C ILE A 121 -0.95 14.53 10.87
N SER A 122 0.13 15.06 11.45
CA SER A 122 0.93 16.10 10.79
C SER A 122 1.59 15.60 9.51
N ALA A 123 2.13 14.38 9.51
CA ALA A 123 2.69 13.76 8.31
C ALA A 123 1.61 13.56 7.23
N THR A 124 0.43 13.08 7.61
CA THR A 124 -0.69 12.89 6.68
C THR A 124 -1.10 14.20 6.02
N ILE A 125 -1.26 15.27 6.80
CA ILE A 125 -1.60 16.61 6.27
C ILE A 125 -0.50 17.11 5.33
N PHE A 126 0.77 16.98 5.73
CA PHE A 126 1.91 17.43 4.94
C PHE A 126 1.97 16.72 3.58
N PHE A 127 1.89 15.39 3.56
CA PHE A 127 1.92 14.64 2.31
C PHE A 127 0.64 14.81 1.48
N ALA A 128 -0.52 15.04 2.08
CA ALA A 128 -1.75 15.37 1.36
C ALA A 128 -1.63 16.70 0.61
N ILE A 129 -0.99 17.71 1.19
CA ILE A 129 -0.71 18.99 0.53
C ILE A 129 0.24 18.80 -0.65
N ILE A 130 1.31 18.02 -0.47
CA ILE A 130 2.26 17.71 -1.55
C ILE A 130 1.54 16.99 -2.69
N LEU A 131 0.72 15.99 -2.38
CA LEU A 131 -0.05 15.24 -3.36
C LEU A 131 -1.01 16.16 -4.14
N PHE A 132 -1.72 17.05 -3.44
CA PHE A 132 -2.62 18.01 -4.05
C PHE A 132 -1.91 18.97 -5.01
N ILE A 133 -0.73 19.47 -4.62
CA ILE A 133 0.10 20.33 -5.48
C ILE A 133 0.60 19.53 -6.70
N SER A 134 1.05 18.31 -6.48
CA SER A 134 1.53 17.42 -7.53
C SER A 134 0.43 17.09 -8.55
N ASP A 135 -0.77 16.82 -8.10
CA ASP A 135 -1.93 16.50 -8.95
C ASP A 135 -2.34 17.68 -9.84
N LYS A 136 -2.19 18.91 -9.35
CA LYS A 136 -2.41 20.11 -10.14
C LYS A 136 -1.29 20.42 -11.16
N SER A 137 -0.14 19.77 -11.04
CA SER A 137 0.96 19.96 -11.96
C SER A 137 0.64 19.33 -13.32
N LYS A 138 0.88 20.06 -14.42
CA LYS A 138 0.69 19.51 -15.76
C LYS A 138 1.68 18.38 -16.00
N ILE A 139 1.19 17.17 -16.24
CA ILE A 139 2.02 16.02 -16.62
C ILE A 139 2.65 16.32 -17.96
N LYS A 140 3.96 16.64 -17.96
CA LYS A 140 4.72 16.96 -19.18
C LYS A 140 5.25 15.72 -19.91
N LYS A 141 5.28 14.54 -19.24
CA LYS A 141 5.77 13.28 -19.86
C LYS A 141 4.89 12.11 -19.44
N LYS A 142 4.57 11.24 -20.39
CA LYS A 142 3.97 9.95 -20.09
C LYS A 142 5.04 9.03 -19.50
N ILE A 143 4.65 8.17 -18.54
CA ILE A 143 5.54 7.18 -17.91
C ILE A 143 6.24 6.27 -18.94
N ILE A 144 5.63 6.11 -20.13
CA ILE A 144 6.16 5.30 -21.23
C ILE A 144 7.34 5.98 -21.94
N ASP A 145 7.48 7.30 -21.80
CA ASP A 145 8.53 8.09 -22.45
C ASP A 145 9.79 8.22 -21.56
N LEU A 146 9.76 7.66 -20.35
CA LEU A 146 10.88 7.55 -19.41
C LEU A 146 11.59 6.21 -19.59
#